data_442ccd04a8d94d9f3271c4ab47cdaad8
#
_entry.id   442ccd04a8d94d9f3271c4ab47cdaad8
#
_cell.length_a   1.000
_cell.length_b   1.000
_cell.length_c   1.000
_cell.angle_alpha   90.00
_cell.angle_beta   90.00
_cell.angle_gamma   90.00
#
_symmetry.space_group_name_H-M   'P 1'
#
loop_
_entity.id
_entity.type
_entity.pdbx_description
1 polymer ?
#
loop_
_entity_poly.entity_id
_entity_poly.type
_entity_poly.pdbx_seq_one_letter_code
_entity_poly.pdbx_strand_id
1 'polypeptide(L)'
;PTLTPEISAFLNHHIGILKWSPETAAHVLGIAFKTIYNWIHHGLLKIKLSDLPDKGIRHKRQSDGRRRVFAHGRSIEKRPKAVQLRQEFGHFEVDTMQSGKTRGDVLVTITERLIRQHIMRHVSGRNSQAVTPAIIRFFKGIKNAKSITVDHGREFAKYDEIEEQLGIPMYFAHPYSPEERGSNEVLNRYVRRFIPKERKIETISQK
;
A
#
# COMPACT_ATOMS: atom_id res chain seq x y z
N PRO A 1 27.90 18.21 1.28
CA PRO A 1 27.70 18.39 2.72
C PRO A 1 28.58 17.42 3.49
N THR A 2 29.12 17.89 4.64
CA THR A 2 29.97 17.08 5.52
C THR A 2 29.06 16.27 6.46
N LEU A 3 29.41 15.02 6.73
CA LEU A 3 28.71 14.21 7.72
C LEU A 3 29.18 14.61 9.14
N THR A 4 28.31 15.33 9.85
CA THR A 4 28.59 15.67 11.27
C THR A 4 28.03 14.57 12.19
N PRO A 5 28.49 14.50 13.47
CA PRO A 5 27.94 13.56 14.44
C PRO A 5 26.44 13.68 14.64
N GLU A 6 25.88 14.91 14.60
CA GLU A 6 24.45 15.17 14.75
C GLU A 6 23.66 14.63 13.56
N ILE A 7 24.14 14.87 12.33
CA ILE A 7 23.53 14.34 11.10
C ILE A 7 23.60 12.81 11.12
N SER A 8 24.71 12.23 11.54
CA SER A 8 24.85 10.77 11.65
C SER A 8 23.87 10.19 12.66
N ALA A 9 23.73 10.80 13.83
CA ALA A 9 22.78 10.39 14.87
C ALA A 9 21.34 10.48 14.35
N PHE A 10 20.98 11.61 13.72
CA PHE A 10 19.66 11.81 13.11
C PHE A 10 19.35 10.72 12.07
N LEU A 11 20.25 10.48 11.13
CA LEU A 11 20.04 9.50 10.06
C LEU A 11 19.93 8.08 10.63
N ASN A 12 20.81 7.68 11.54
CA ASN A 12 20.76 6.36 12.17
C ASN A 12 19.46 6.13 12.94
N HIS A 13 18.91 7.15 13.60
CA HIS A 13 17.64 7.07 14.29
C HIS A 13 16.47 7.01 13.30
N HIS A 14 16.35 7.99 12.39
CA HIS A 14 15.18 8.12 11.53
C HIS A 14 15.11 7.03 10.46
N ILE A 15 16.22 6.70 9.81
CA ILE A 15 16.23 5.63 8.79
C ILE A 15 16.35 4.26 9.45
N GLY A 16 17.26 4.10 10.43
CA GLY A 16 17.51 2.80 11.06
C GLY A 16 16.36 2.33 11.95
N ILE A 17 15.84 3.20 12.83
CA ILE A 17 14.81 2.85 13.82
C ILE A 17 13.41 3.20 13.30
N LEU A 18 13.16 4.46 12.94
CA LEU A 18 11.83 4.93 12.51
C LEU A 18 11.49 4.53 11.08
N LYS A 19 12.43 3.90 10.35
CA LYS A 19 12.23 3.37 9.00
C LYS A 19 11.86 4.42 7.95
N TRP A 20 12.32 5.65 8.11
CA TRP A 20 12.20 6.67 7.08
C TRP A 20 12.96 6.26 5.81
N SER A 21 12.52 6.75 4.65
CA SER A 21 13.33 6.63 3.45
C SER A 21 14.50 7.63 3.46
N PRO A 22 15.61 7.34 2.78
CA PRO A 22 16.69 8.32 2.62
C PRO A 22 16.21 9.63 2.00
N GLU A 23 15.24 9.58 1.09
CA GLU A 23 14.63 10.76 0.45
C GLU A 23 13.90 11.64 1.47
N THR A 24 13.12 11.02 2.37
CA THR A 24 12.41 11.75 3.44
C THR A 24 13.40 12.42 4.38
N ALA A 25 14.42 11.68 4.81
CA ALA A 25 15.46 12.23 5.70
C ALA A 25 16.27 13.34 5.02
N ALA A 26 16.58 13.19 3.72
CA ALA A 26 17.28 14.20 2.93
C ALA A 26 16.48 15.50 2.81
N HIS A 27 15.17 15.39 2.62
CA HIS A 27 14.28 16.55 2.55
C HIS A 27 14.29 17.35 3.84
N VAL A 28 14.20 16.67 4.99
CA VAL A 28 14.22 17.33 6.30
C VAL A 28 15.57 18.00 6.58
N LEU A 29 16.69 17.37 6.18
CA LEU A 29 18.03 17.90 6.36
C LEU A 29 18.44 18.95 5.33
N GLY A 30 17.63 19.18 4.28
CA GLY A 30 17.97 20.10 3.18
C GLY A 30 19.18 19.63 2.36
N ILE A 31 19.44 18.32 2.25
CA ILE A 31 20.57 17.76 1.51
C ILE A 31 20.12 16.86 0.35
N ALA A 32 21.00 16.61 -0.61
CA ALA A 32 20.69 15.68 -1.69
C ALA A 32 20.61 14.23 -1.18
N PHE A 33 19.56 13.49 -1.53
CA PHE A 33 19.37 12.10 -1.09
C PHE A 33 20.53 11.18 -1.52
N LYS A 34 21.15 11.46 -2.68
CA LYS A 34 22.35 10.73 -3.15
C LYS A 34 23.51 10.79 -2.15
N THR A 35 23.63 11.89 -1.39
CA THR A 35 24.65 12.03 -0.35
C THR A 35 24.44 11.00 0.75
N ILE A 36 23.21 10.78 1.19
CA ILE A 36 22.88 9.76 2.20
C ILE A 36 23.20 8.37 1.69
N TYR A 37 22.84 8.05 0.44
CA TYR A 37 23.18 6.75 -0.17
C TYR A 37 24.70 6.56 -0.25
N ASN A 38 25.47 7.60 -0.59
CA ASN A 38 26.93 7.54 -0.59
C ASN A 38 27.48 7.26 0.81
N TRP A 39 26.97 7.92 1.83
CA TRP A 39 27.41 7.67 3.23
C TRP A 39 27.09 6.24 3.67
N ILE A 40 25.94 5.70 3.30
CA ILE A 40 25.57 4.29 3.56
C ILE A 40 26.52 3.34 2.81
N HIS A 41 26.77 3.61 1.53
CA HIS A 41 27.63 2.77 0.69
C HIS A 41 29.07 2.72 1.19
N HIS A 42 29.60 3.84 1.67
CA HIS A 42 30.93 3.92 2.25
C HIS A 42 31.02 3.47 3.73
N GLY A 43 29.93 2.98 4.29
CA GLY A 43 29.89 2.48 5.68
C GLY A 43 30.04 3.56 6.76
N LEU A 44 29.79 4.83 6.41
CA LEU A 44 29.89 5.96 7.34
C LEU A 44 28.70 6.08 8.30
N LEU A 45 27.63 5.32 8.05
CA LEU A 45 26.43 5.22 8.88
C LEU A 45 26.27 3.77 9.37
N LYS A 46 25.58 3.61 10.52
CA LYS A 46 25.23 2.27 11.03
C LYS A 46 24.12 1.59 10.24
N ILE A 47 23.55 2.28 9.25
CA ILE A 47 22.50 1.81 8.35
C ILE A 47 23.11 0.95 7.26
N LYS A 48 22.52 -0.22 7.00
CA LYS A 48 22.88 -1.10 5.87
C LYS A 48 21.87 -0.95 4.74
N LEU A 49 22.25 -1.32 3.51
CA LEU A 49 21.33 -1.36 2.37
C LEU A 49 20.11 -2.26 2.63
N SER A 50 20.26 -3.32 3.42
CA SER A 50 19.18 -4.20 3.86
C SER A 50 18.12 -3.49 4.73
N ASP A 51 18.46 -2.37 5.37
CA ASP A 51 17.55 -1.60 6.22
C ASP A 51 16.67 -0.64 5.40
N LEU A 52 17.02 -0.43 4.14
CA LEU A 52 16.29 0.43 3.21
C LEU A 52 15.03 -0.25 2.66
N PRO A 53 14.05 0.51 2.16
CA PRO A 53 12.76 -0.01 1.69
C PRO A 53 12.85 -1.19 0.74
N ASP A 54 13.74 -1.13 -0.23
CA ASP A 54 13.92 -2.16 -1.27
C ASP A 54 15.10 -3.09 -0.98
N LYS A 55 15.69 -3.03 0.24
CA LYS A 55 16.84 -3.86 0.68
C LYS A 55 18.02 -3.82 -0.30
N GLY A 56 18.14 -2.78 -1.11
CA GLY A 56 19.14 -2.65 -2.16
C GLY A 56 18.91 -3.57 -3.38
N ILE A 57 17.79 -4.28 -3.45
CA ILE A 57 17.49 -5.23 -4.54
C ILE A 57 16.53 -4.59 -5.55
N ARG A 58 16.98 -4.44 -6.79
CA ARG A 58 16.12 -4.06 -7.90
C ARG A 58 15.42 -5.31 -8.46
N HIS A 59 14.14 -5.46 -8.16
CA HIS A 59 13.34 -6.52 -8.79
C HIS A 59 12.97 -6.12 -10.23
N LYS A 60 13.34 -6.94 -11.22
CA LYS A 60 12.79 -6.81 -12.58
C LYS A 60 11.30 -7.15 -12.52
N ARG A 61 10.46 -6.31 -13.14
CA ARG A 61 9.05 -6.65 -13.36
C ARG A 61 8.98 -7.88 -14.26
N GLN A 62 8.44 -8.98 -13.75
CA GLN A 62 8.05 -10.12 -14.58
C GLN A 62 6.71 -9.78 -15.22
N SER A 63 6.69 -9.64 -16.55
CA SER A 63 5.46 -9.61 -17.33
C SER A 63 5.00 -11.05 -17.51
N ASP A 64 4.04 -11.48 -16.69
CA ASP A 64 3.41 -12.79 -16.89
C ASP A 64 2.30 -12.65 -17.93
N GLY A 65 2.52 -13.18 -19.13
CA GLY A 65 1.69 -12.98 -20.33
C GLY A 65 0.33 -13.69 -20.31
N ARG A 66 -0.15 -14.18 -19.17
CA ARG A 66 -1.43 -14.87 -19.07
C ARG A 66 -2.54 -13.94 -18.58
N ARG A 67 -3.17 -13.24 -19.51
CA ARG A 67 -4.41 -12.50 -19.25
C ARG A 67 -5.58 -13.50 -19.11
N ARG A 68 -5.97 -13.85 -17.88
CA ARG A 68 -7.28 -14.42 -17.62
C ARG A 68 -8.28 -13.26 -17.58
N VAL A 69 -9.15 -13.19 -18.58
CA VAL A 69 -10.26 -12.24 -18.60
C VAL A 69 -11.21 -12.63 -17.46
N PHE A 70 -11.36 -11.76 -16.47
CA PHE A 70 -12.36 -11.91 -15.41
C PHE A 70 -13.65 -11.23 -15.88
N ALA A 71 -14.75 -11.97 -15.89
CA ALA A 71 -16.01 -11.55 -16.53
C ALA A 71 -16.99 -10.84 -15.58
N HIS A 72 -16.62 -10.55 -14.33
CA HIS A 72 -17.54 -10.01 -13.34
C HIS A 72 -17.12 -8.63 -12.86
N GLY A 73 -18.12 -7.75 -12.66
CA GLY A 73 -17.94 -6.40 -12.16
C GLY A 73 -17.64 -5.36 -13.24
N ARG A 74 -17.51 -4.12 -12.81
CA ARG A 74 -17.28 -2.96 -13.68
C ARG A 74 -15.80 -2.78 -13.96
N SER A 75 -15.37 -2.89 -15.24
CA SER A 75 -13.97 -2.67 -15.63
C SER A 75 -13.48 -1.27 -15.24
N ILE A 76 -12.19 -1.18 -14.86
CA ILE A 76 -11.51 0.09 -14.57
C ILE A 76 -11.57 1.07 -15.75
N GLU A 77 -11.71 0.60 -16.97
CA GLU A 77 -11.87 1.45 -18.17
C GLU A 77 -13.12 2.34 -18.10
N LYS A 78 -14.16 1.89 -17.39
CA LYS A 78 -15.39 2.66 -17.17
C LYS A 78 -15.26 3.67 -16.03
N ARG A 79 -14.11 3.71 -15.37
CA ARG A 79 -13.82 4.65 -14.28
C ARG A 79 -13.64 6.06 -14.84
N PRO A 80 -14.26 7.09 -14.25
CA PRO A 80 -14.11 8.47 -14.72
C PRO A 80 -12.63 8.90 -14.80
N LYS A 81 -12.25 9.62 -15.86
CA LYS A 81 -10.87 10.09 -16.07
C LYS A 81 -10.35 10.98 -14.92
N ALA A 82 -11.23 11.74 -14.28
CA ALA A 82 -10.91 12.55 -13.10
C ALA A 82 -10.27 11.76 -11.97
N VAL A 83 -10.65 10.48 -11.81
CA VAL A 83 -10.07 9.57 -10.82
C VAL A 83 -8.59 9.28 -11.13
N GLN A 84 -8.25 9.12 -12.40
CA GLN A 84 -6.86 8.91 -12.84
C GLN A 84 -5.99 10.14 -12.59
N LEU A 85 -6.54 11.33 -12.82
CA LEU A 85 -5.85 12.60 -12.63
C LEU A 85 -5.69 12.99 -11.16
N ARG A 86 -6.32 12.27 -10.23
CA ARG A 86 -6.27 12.53 -8.78
C ARG A 86 -6.62 13.97 -8.43
N GLN A 87 -7.67 14.49 -9.02
CA GLN A 87 -8.09 15.89 -8.84
C GLN A 87 -9.20 16.04 -7.80
N GLU A 88 -9.77 14.92 -7.35
CA GLU A 88 -10.95 14.92 -6.53
C GLU A 88 -10.80 13.90 -5.38
N PHE A 89 -11.23 14.31 -4.17
CA PHE A 89 -11.33 13.44 -3.00
C PHE A 89 -12.51 12.47 -3.13
N GLY A 90 -12.35 11.28 -2.52
CA GLY A 90 -13.42 10.29 -2.43
C GLY A 90 -13.20 9.06 -3.30
N HIS A 91 -12.07 8.94 -3.96
CA HIS A 91 -11.73 7.78 -4.78
C HIS A 91 -10.72 6.90 -4.07
N PHE A 92 -11.13 5.68 -3.75
CA PHE A 92 -10.34 4.76 -2.92
C PHE A 92 -9.83 3.56 -3.71
N GLU A 93 -8.62 3.13 -3.38
CA GLU A 93 -8.08 1.82 -3.76
C GLU A 93 -8.15 0.91 -2.54
N VAL A 94 -8.71 -0.29 -2.70
CA VAL A 94 -8.80 -1.29 -1.63
C VAL A 94 -8.05 -2.55 -2.04
N ASP A 95 -7.30 -3.13 -1.09
CA ASP A 95 -6.51 -4.33 -1.29
C ASP A 95 -6.45 -5.15 0.00
N THR A 96 -5.94 -6.37 -0.08
CA THR A 96 -5.70 -7.22 1.09
C THR A 96 -4.23 -7.60 1.20
N MET A 97 -3.67 -7.43 2.40
CA MET A 97 -2.32 -7.89 2.71
C MET A 97 -2.38 -9.13 3.58
N GLN A 98 -1.69 -10.19 3.15
CA GLN A 98 -1.55 -11.44 3.91
C GLN A 98 -0.17 -11.54 4.55
N SER A 99 -0.06 -12.32 5.62
CA SER A 99 1.22 -12.82 6.12
C SER A 99 1.55 -14.16 5.47
N GLY A 100 2.78 -14.28 4.99
CA GLY A 100 3.39 -15.53 4.57
C GLY A 100 2.55 -16.46 3.69
N LYS A 101 2.59 -17.74 4.03
CA LYS A 101 1.85 -18.82 3.36
C LYS A 101 0.57 -19.23 4.10
N THR A 102 0.23 -18.56 5.20
CA THR A 102 -0.94 -18.91 6.01
C THR A 102 -2.22 -18.35 5.37
N ARG A 103 -3.32 -19.10 5.49
CA ARG A 103 -4.68 -18.67 5.12
C ARG A 103 -5.38 -17.95 6.28
N GLY A 104 -4.60 -17.32 7.16
CA GLY A 104 -5.08 -16.65 8.36
C GLY A 104 -5.68 -15.28 8.09
N ASP A 105 -5.58 -14.42 9.09
CA ASP A 105 -6.09 -13.05 9.06
C ASP A 105 -5.38 -12.19 8.01
N VAL A 106 -6.07 -11.14 7.58
CA VAL A 106 -5.56 -10.18 6.60
C VAL A 106 -5.69 -8.75 7.10
N LEU A 107 -4.88 -7.87 6.56
CA LEU A 107 -5.12 -6.45 6.63
C LEU A 107 -5.83 -6.00 5.34
N VAL A 108 -7.05 -5.52 5.46
CA VAL A 108 -7.70 -4.77 4.40
C VAL A 108 -7.09 -3.38 4.40
N THR A 109 -6.43 -3.01 3.32
CA THR A 109 -5.80 -1.71 3.14
C THR A 109 -6.66 -0.84 2.25
N ILE A 110 -6.86 0.40 2.66
CA ILE A 110 -7.76 1.36 2.02
C ILE A 110 -6.97 2.65 1.82
N THR A 111 -6.80 3.04 0.57
CA THR A 111 -6.00 4.22 0.19
C THR A 111 -6.87 5.23 -0.53
N GLU A 112 -6.98 6.43 0.01
CA GLU A 112 -7.56 7.56 -0.71
C GLU A 112 -6.55 8.10 -1.73
N ARG A 113 -7.00 8.31 -2.98
CA ARG A 113 -6.09 8.53 -4.11
C ARG A 113 -5.50 9.93 -4.20
N LEU A 114 -6.26 10.96 -3.80
CA LEU A 114 -5.81 12.36 -3.86
C LEU A 114 -4.80 12.66 -2.77
N ILE A 115 -5.19 12.48 -1.51
CA ILE A 115 -4.36 12.82 -0.34
C ILE A 115 -3.45 11.68 0.10
N ARG A 116 -3.58 10.50 -0.51
CA ARG A 116 -2.81 9.28 -0.19
C ARG A 116 -2.92 8.83 1.27
N GLN A 117 -4.03 9.18 1.91
CA GLN A 117 -4.33 8.63 3.23
C GLN A 117 -4.49 7.12 3.13
N HIS A 118 -3.74 6.39 3.95
CA HIS A 118 -3.70 4.94 3.96
C HIS A 118 -4.17 4.42 5.30
N ILE A 119 -5.20 3.60 5.28
CA ILE A 119 -5.83 3.04 6.46
C ILE A 119 -5.82 1.53 6.35
N MET A 120 -5.62 0.86 7.48
CA MET A 120 -5.62 -0.59 7.56
C MET A 120 -6.69 -1.06 8.54
N ARG A 121 -7.32 -2.19 8.20
CA ARG A 121 -8.28 -2.88 9.08
C ARG A 121 -7.91 -4.36 9.15
N HIS A 122 -7.77 -4.85 10.36
CA HIS A 122 -7.58 -6.28 10.61
C HIS A 122 -8.91 -7.03 10.39
N VAL A 123 -8.87 -8.11 9.63
CA VAL A 123 -10.03 -8.93 9.29
C VAL A 123 -9.66 -10.39 9.42
N SER A 124 -10.48 -11.15 10.11
CA SER A 124 -10.26 -12.60 10.35
C SER A 124 -10.66 -13.41 9.12
N GLY A 125 -9.68 -13.69 8.29
CA GLY A 125 -9.79 -14.50 7.07
C GLY A 125 -9.83 -13.68 5.78
N ARG A 126 -9.26 -14.28 4.72
CA ARG A 126 -9.24 -13.74 3.35
C ARG A 126 -10.37 -14.35 2.53
N ASN A 127 -11.58 -13.97 2.79
CA ASN A 127 -12.76 -14.38 2.02
C ASN A 127 -13.79 -13.25 1.97
N SER A 128 -14.74 -13.35 1.06
CA SER A 128 -15.74 -12.30 0.87
C SER A 128 -16.67 -12.15 2.08
N GLN A 129 -16.93 -13.21 2.84
CA GLN A 129 -17.79 -13.16 4.04
C GLN A 129 -17.16 -12.27 5.13
N ALA A 130 -15.83 -12.27 5.26
CA ALA A 130 -15.12 -11.48 6.27
C ALA A 130 -14.79 -10.06 5.75
N VAL A 131 -14.38 -9.93 4.49
CA VAL A 131 -13.89 -8.67 3.92
C VAL A 131 -15.03 -7.71 3.57
N THR A 132 -16.15 -8.20 3.01
CA THR A 132 -17.31 -7.37 2.62
C THR A 132 -17.87 -6.55 3.79
N PRO A 133 -18.20 -7.13 4.96
CA PRO A 133 -18.70 -6.35 6.09
C PRO A 133 -17.68 -5.33 6.62
N ALA A 134 -16.39 -5.64 6.54
CA ALA A 134 -15.34 -4.72 6.98
C ALA A 134 -15.26 -3.48 6.08
N ILE A 135 -15.37 -3.68 4.76
CA ILE A 135 -15.43 -2.59 3.77
C ILE A 135 -16.68 -1.74 4.01
N ILE A 136 -17.85 -2.36 4.09
CA ILE A 136 -19.12 -1.65 4.30
C ILE A 136 -19.07 -0.82 5.57
N ARG A 137 -18.62 -1.40 6.69
CA ARG A 137 -18.50 -0.68 7.98
C ARG A 137 -17.57 0.52 7.87
N PHE A 138 -16.46 0.38 7.17
CA PHE A 138 -15.52 1.48 6.97
C PHE A 138 -16.16 2.62 6.17
N PHE A 139 -16.74 2.29 5.01
CA PHE A 139 -17.25 3.32 4.09
C PHE A 139 -18.55 3.97 4.57
N LYS A 140 -19.36 3.31 5.41
CA LYS A 140 -20.51 3.96 6.07
C LYS A 140 -20.13 5.19 6.89
N GLY A 141 -18.88 5.27 7.37
CA GLY A 141 -18.34 6.44 8.08
C GLY A 141 -17.78 7.54 7.16
N ILE A 142 -17.73 7.33 5.83
CA ILE A 142 -17.09 8.24 4.88
C ILE A 142 -18.15 8.93 4.00
N LYS A 143 -18.52 10.16 4.35
CA LYS A 143 -19.62 10.88 3.67
C LYS A 143 -19.37 11.17 2.19
N ASN A 144 -18.11 11.31 1.77
CA ASN A 144 -17.73 11.77 0.43
C ASN A 144 -17.03 10.67 -0.40
N ALA A 145 -17.25 9.40 -0.09
CA ALA A 145 -16.74 8.31 -0.91
C ALA A 145 -17.49 8.24 -2.23
N LYS A 146 -16.75 8.24 -3.35
CA LYS A 146 -17.30 8.32 -4.72
C LYS A 146 -17.04 7.07 -5.55
N SER A 147 -15.94 6.38 -5.31
CA SER A 147 -15.66 5.10 -5.97
C SER A 147 -14.65 4.26 -5.20
N ILE A 148 -14.72 2.96 -5.41
CA ILE A 148 -13.78 1.97 -4.88
C ILE A 148 -13.14 1.24 -6.05
N THR A 149 -11.82 1.11 -6.06
CA THR A 149 -11.07 0.31 -7.05
C THR A 149 -10.40 -0.87 -6.36
N VAL A 150 -10.63 -2.07 -6.88
CA VAL A 150 -10.08 -3.34 -6.35
C VAL A 150 -9.43 -4.16 -7.45
N ASP A 151 -8.75 -5.24 -7.08
CA ASP A 151 -8.39 -6.30 -8.05
C ASP A 151 -9.49 -7.38 -8.13
N HIS A 152 -9.21 -8.42 -8.93
CA HIS A 152 -10.11 -9.57 -9.08
C HIS A 152 -9.89 -10.64 -7.99
N GLY A 153 -9.54 -10.24 -6.76
CA GLY A 153 -9.44 -11.14 -5.62
C GLY A 153 -10.81 -11.74 -5.26
N ARG A 154 -10.83 -13.02 -4.88
CA ARG A 154 -12.07 -13.71 -4.45
C ARG A 154 -12.69 -13.08 -3.20
N GLU A 155 -11.92 -12.36 -2.43
CA GLU A 155 -12.36 -11.58 -1.27
C GLU A 155 -13.30 -10.44 -1.65
N PHE A 156 -13.29 -9.98 -2.90
CA PHE A 156 -14.17 -8.95 -3.44
C PHE A 156 -15.34 -9.52 -4.27
N ALA A 157 -15.59 -10.84 -4.21
CA ALA A 157 -16.63 -11.48 -5.01
C ALA A 157 -18.06 -11.01 -4.69
N LYS A 158 -18.29 -10.42 -3.51
CA LYS A 158 -19.56 -9.82 -3.09
C LYS A 158 -19.60 -8.30 -3.32
N TYR A 159 -18.99 -7.82 -4.39
CA TYR A 159 -18.92 -6.38 -4.71
C TYR A 159 -20.31 -5.77 -4.94
N ASP A 160 -21.25 -6.54 -5.46
CA ASP A 160 -22.67 -6.16 -5.66
C ASP A 160 -23.34 -5.79 -4.33
N GLU A 161 -23.13 -6.58 -3.27
CA GLU A 161 -23.60 -6.26 -1.91
C GLU A 161 -22.96 -4.96 -1.38
N ILE A 162 -21.68 -4.71 -1.69
CA ILE A 162 -21.00 -3.47 -1.28
C ILE A 162 -21.59 -2.26 -2.03
N GLU A 163 -21.77 -2.37 -3.35
CA GLU A 163 -22.38 -1.30 -4.17
C GLU A 163 -23.81 -1.00 -3.71
N GLU A 164 -24.61 -2.03 -3.44
CA GLU A 164 -25.99 -1.88 -2.99
C GLU A 164 -26.11 -1.17 -1.65
N GLN A 165 -25.30 -1.59 -0.66
CA GLN A 165 -25.36 -1.02 0.68
C GLN A 165 -24.75 0.37 0.81
N LEU A 166 -23.79 0.72 -0.04
CA LEU A 166 -23.05 1.99 0.05
C LEU A 166 -23.49 3.02 -1.00
N GLY A 167 -24.08 2.58 -2.10
CA GLY A 167 -24.35 3.44 -3.27
C GLY A 167 -23.06 3.91 -3.96
N ILE A 168 -21.93 3.21 -3.76
CA ILE A 168 -20.61 3.59 -4.25
C ILE A 168 -20.18 2.60 -5.33
N PRO A 169 -19.90 3.03 -6.57
CA PRO A 169 -19.48 2.13 -7.64
C PRO A 169 -18.10 1.52 -7.39
N MET A 170 -17.98 0.22 -7.65
CA MET A 170 -16.72 -0.51 -7.61
C MET A 170 -16.17 -0.75 -9.02
N TYR A 171 -14.87 -0.55 -9.17
CA TYR A 171 -14.14 -0.78 -10.42
C TYR A 171 -13.06 -1.83 -10.21
N PHE A 172 -12.89 -2.69 -11.19
CA PHE A 172 -11.93 -3.78 -11.16
C PHE A 172 -10.73 -3.47 -12.07
N ALA A 173 -9.55 -3.46 -11.48
CA ALA A 173 -8.29 -3.30 -12.21
C ALA A 173 -8.03 -4.50 -13.11
N HIS A 174 -7.31 -4.32 -14.22
CA HIS A 174 -6.93 -5.43 -15.06
C HIS A 174 -6.02 -6.42 -14.32
N PRO A 175 -6.15 -7.71 -14.59
CA PRO A 175 -5.23 -8.70 -14.05
C PRO A 175 -3.78 -8.35 -14.42
N TYR A 176 -2.87 -8.47 -13.44
CA TYR A 176 -1.43 -8.18 -13.63
C TYR A 176 -1.08 -6.73 -14.00
N SER A 177 -1.97 -5.76 -13.75
CA SER A 177 -1.75 -4.33 -13.97
C SER A 177 -1.62 -3.57 -12.64
N PRO A 178 -0.53 -3.77 -11.86
CA PRO A 178 -0.36 -3.14 -10.56
C PRO A 178 -0.30 -1.61 -10.65
N GLU A 179 0.13 -1.05 -11.80
CA GLU A 179 0.16 0.39 -12.05
C GLU A 179 -1.21 1.06 -11.95
N GLU A 180 -2.28 0.34 -12.22
CA GLU A 180 -3.66 0.85 -12.10
C GLU A 180 -4.08 1.09 -10.65
N ARG A 181 -3.37 0.45 -9.68
CA ARG A 181 -3.51 0.60 -8.23
C ARG A 181 -2.20 1.01 -7.56
N GLY A 182 -1.43 1.85 -8.26
CA GLY A 182 -0.07 2.22 -7.85
C GLY A 182 0.02 2.90 -6.48
N SER A 183 -1.04 3.58 -6.00
CA SER A 183 -1.05 4.17 -4.66
C SER A 183 -1.02 3.09 -3.59
N ASN A 184 -1.88 2.09 -3.73
CA ASN A 184 -1.97 0.99 -2.78
C ASN A 184 -0.71 0.11 -2.78
N GLU A 185 -0.15 -0.20 -3.96
CA GLU A 185 1.09 -0.98 -4.07
C GLU A 185 2.26 -0.31 -3.33
N VAL A 186 2.46 0.99 -3.57
CA VAL A 186 3.54 1.75 -2.92
C VAL A 186 3.35 1.78 -1.40
N LEU A 187 2.13 2.08 -0.93
CA LEU A 187 1.87 2.20 0.50
C LEU A 187 1.91 0.83 1.20
N ASN A 188 1.39 -0.22 0.57
CA ASN A 188 1.53 -1.60 1.07
C ASN A 188 3.01 -2.01 1.20
N ARG A 189 3.89 -1.57 0.28
CA ARG A 189 5.33 -1.80 0.39
C ARG A 189 5.94 -1.10 1.61
N TYR A 190 5.49 0.13 1.95
CA TYR A 190 5.91 0.77 3.19
C TYR A 190 5.43 0.02 4.43
N VAL A 191 4.18 -0.44 4.44
CA VAL A 191 3.65 -1.27 5.54
C VAL A 191 4.48 -2.52 5.76
N ARG A 192 4.99 -3.15 4.67
CA ARG A 192 5.85 -4.35 4.74
C ARG A 192 7.19 -4.12 5.46
N ARG A 193 7.61 -2.90 5.67
CA ARG A 193 8.79 -2.58 6.50
C ARG A 193 8.53 -2.83 7.98
N PHE A 194 7.28 -2.67 8.43
CA PHE A 194 6.84 -2.86 9.82
C PHE A 194 6.18 -4.22 10.03
N ILE A 195 5.51 -4.71 8.99
CA ILE A 195 4.79 -5.98 8.97
C ILE A 195 5.35 -6.83 7.82
N PRO A 196 6.52 -7.45 7.98
CA PRO A 196 7.09 -8.34 6.98
C PRO A 196 6.15 -9.51 6.66
N LYS A 197 6.33 -10.16 5.50
CA LYS A 197 5.48 -11.29 5.08
C LYS A 197 5.52 -12.47 6.06
N GLU A 198 6.61 -12.63 6.76
CA GLU A 198 6.85 -13.70 7.74
C GLU A 198 6.12 -13.47 9.07
N ARG A 199 5.75 -12.22 9.38
CA ARG A 199 5.02 -11.86 10.60
C ARG A 199 3.54 -12.20 10.45
N LYS A 200 3.00 -12.98 11.37
CA LYS A 200 1.58 -13.33 11.40
C LYS A 200 0.74 -12.08 11.73
N ILE A 201 -0.30 -11.83 10.95
CA ILE A 201 -1.19 -10.67 11.13
C ILE A 201 -1.97 -10.78 12.42
N GLU A 202 -2.33 -11.98 12.83
CA GLU A 202 -3.05 -12.30 14.08
C GLU A 202 -2.32 -11.78 15.34
N THR A 203 -0.99 -11.60 15.23
CA THR A 203 -0.17 -11.08 16.35
C THR A 203 -0.10 -9.56 16.42
N ILE A 204 -0.76 -8.84 15.50
CA ILE A 204 -0.72 -7.38 15.44
C ILE A 204 -1.87 -6.84 16.26
N SER A 205 -1.54 -6.09 17.33
CA SER A 205 -2.52 -5.39 18.14
C SER A 205 -3.22 -4.30 17.33
N GLN A 206 -4.54 -4.25 17.41
CA GLN A 206 -5.32 -3.08 16.99
C GLN A 206 -5.35 -2.09 18.16
N LYS A 207 -4.61 -1.00 18.04
CA LYS A 207 -4.73 0.14 18.95
C LYS A 207 -5.49 1.26 18.26
#